data_e2dc01b7bee1d76a0a74f176fcc0dfc9
#
_entry.id   e2dc01b7bee1d76a0a74f176fcc0dfc9
#
_cell.length_a   1.000
_cell.length_b   1.000
_cell.length_c   1.000
_cell.angle_alpha   90.00
_cell.angle_beta   90.00
_cell.angle_gamma   90.00
#
_symmetry.space_group_name_H-M   'P 1'
#
loop_
_entity.id
_entity.type
_entity.pdbx_description
1 polymer ?
#
loop_
_entity_poly.entity_id
_entity_poly.type
_entity_poly.pdbx_seq_one_letter_code
_entity_poly.pdbx_strand_id
1 'polypeptide(L)'
;MRGILSAILVLLLAAWGTLPLQERMETQRLRLKFGGVTVTREMRDVMGQGLVIGVLAGFRGVAADFVWIWSHSDWEQKRWFQQYNKMQVATMLQPRSVLFWDVGSWHMAWNIGYAERVDTNNYTLAQGMKRELVWHERGRQFLVRGIQNVPNRYELYFKLGWLYDQKFKDPCLAAEQYAIAAGFSNAPTFIARMHCRKLAECGKYAEAYDCWKRIWFQDHKKVPHLWGVVEREIRRIENEMDIPDAQRIFPQQSPKPEPSR
;
A
#
# COMPACT_ATOMS: atom_id res chain seq x y z
N MET A 1 -15.31 10.47 -50.03
CA MET A 1 -16.51 10.71 -49.24
C MET A 1 -17.34 9.44 -48.97
N ARG A 2 -17.62 8.58 -49.96
CA ARG A 2 -18.42 7.33 -49.78
C ARG A 2 -17.84 6.37 -48.73
N GLY A 3 -16.52 6.17 -48.68
CA GLY A 3 -15.90 5.26 -47.69
C GLY A 3 -15.99 5.75 -46.22
N ILE A 4 -15.94 7.08 -45.99
CA ILE A 4 -16.09 7.65 -44.67
C ILE A 4 -17.52 7.51 -44.16
N LEU A 5 -18.51 7.71 -45.04
CA LEU A 5 -19.92 7.53 -44.70
C LEU A 5 -20.23 6.04 -44.38
N SER A 6 -19.65 5.10 -45.13
CA SER A 6 -19.81 3.68 -44.85
C SER A 6 -19.16 3.29 -43.50
N ALA A 7 -17.98 3.82 -43.19
CA ALA A 7 -17.32 3.57 -41.90
C ALA A 7 -18.13 4.13 -40.72
N ILE A 8 -18.67 5.34 -40.86
CA ILE A 8 -19.55 5.95 -39.84
C ILE A 8 -20.81 5.11 -39.62
N LEU A 9 -21.43 4.65 -40.72
CA LEU A 9 -22.63 3.81 -40.66
C LEU A 9 -22.35 2.47 -39.94
N VAL A 10 -21.23 1.82 -40.24
CA VAL A 10 -20.81 0.58 -39.56
C VAL A 10 -20.57 0.82 -38.07
N LEU A 11 -19.92 1.91 -37.70
CA LEU A 11 -19.70 2.26 -36.29
C LEU A 11 -21.01 2.54 -35.55
N LEU A 12 -21.96 3.23 -36.17
CA LEU A 12 -23.27 3.50 -35.59
C LEU A 12 -24.10 2.19 -35.42
N LEU A 13 -24.07 1.30 -36.40
CA LEU A 13 -24.73 0.00 -36.29
C LEU A 13 -24.09 -0.89 -35.21
N ALA A 14 -22.77 -0.90 -35.12
CA ALA A 14 -22.06 -1.61 -34.05
C ALA A 14 -22.39 -1.03 -32.67
N ALA A 15 -22.38 0.30 -32.52
CA ALA A 15 -22.78 0.96 -31.31
C ALA A 15 -24.22 0.62 -30.91
N TRP A 16 -25.15 0.66 -31.84
CA TRP A 16 -26.55 0.32 -31.59
C TRP A 16 -26.74 -1.17 -31.24
N GLY A 17 -26.06 -2.08 -31.92
CA GLY A 17 -26.08 -3.51 -31.62
C GLY A 17 -25.51 -3.89 -30.26
N THR A 18 -24.64 -3.07 -29.71
CA THR A 18 -24.03 -3.29 -28.38
C THR A 18 -24.83 -2.66 -27.22
N LEU A 19 -25.84 -1.80 -27.47
CA LEU A 19 -26.66 -1.13 -26.46
C LEU A 19 -27.23 -2.10 -25.42
N PRO A 20 -27.89 -3.23 -25.74
CA PRO A 20 -28.46 -4.12 -24.75
C PRO A 20 -27.38 -4.78 -23.86
N LEU A 21 -26.17 -4.99 -24.39
CA LEU A 21 -25.05 -5.49 -23.60
C LEU A 21 -24.51 -4.42 -22.64
N GLN A 22 -24.43 -3.18 -23.13
CA GLN A 22 -24.00 -2.04 -22.31
C GLN A 22 -24.98 -1.78 -21.15
N GLU A 23 -26.29 -1.86 -21.39
CA GLU A 23 -27.31 -1.72 -20.33
C GLU A 23 -27.21 -2.83 -19.27
N ARG A 24 -26.99 -4.07 -19.68
CA ARG A 24 -26.77 -5.20 -18.76
C ARG A 24 -25.50 -5.00 -17.92
N MET A 25 -24.42 -4.59 -18.55
CA MET A 25 -23.16 -4.29 -17.86
C MET A 25 -23.33 -3.10 -16.89
N GLU A 26 -24.04 -2.05 -17.28
CA GLU A 26 -24.28 -0.89 -16.43
C GLU A 26 -25.15 -1.26 -15.20
N THR A 27 -26.17 -2.08 -15.39
CA THR A 27 -27.00 -2.59 -14.29
C THR A 27 -26.20 -3.46 -13.31
N GLN A 28 -25.32 -4.32 -13.82
CA GLN A 28 -24.39 -5.09 -12.96
C GLN A 28 -23.39 -4.19 -12.27
N ARG A 29 -22.87 -3.18 -12.94
CA ARG A 29 -21.94 -2.20 -12.42
C ARG A 29 -22.56 -1.40 -11.25
N LEU A 30 -23.79 -0.98 -11.38
CA LEU A 30 -24.55 -0.30 -10.31
C LEU A 30 -24.81 -1.22 -9.14
N ARG A 31 -25.22 -2.48 -9.38
CA ARG A 31 -25.38 -3.49 -8.32
C ARG A 31 -24.11 -3.79 -7.55
N LEU A 32 -22.97 -3.80 -8.22
CA LEU A 32 -21.64 -4.05 -7.63
C LEU A 32 -21.02 -2.78 -7.03
N LYS A 33 -21.76 -1.66 -6.98
CA LYS A 33 -21.28 -0.34 -6.52
C LYS A 33 -19.99 0.11 -7.24
N PHE A 34 -19.85 -0.23 -8.51
CA PHE A 34 -18.86 0.38 -9.38
C PHE A 34 -19.29 1.81 -9.70
N GLY A 35 -18.86 2.78 -8.90
CA GLY A 35 -19.17 4.19 -9.14
C GLY A 35 -18.83 4.63 -10.57
N GLY A 36 -19.68 5.46 -11.15
CA GLY A 36 -19.40 6.10 -12.44
C GLY A 36 -18.13 6.95 -12.34
N VAL A 37 -17.32 6.94 -13.41
CA VAL A 37 -16.21 7.88 -13.51
C VAL A 37 -16.78 9.23 -13.90
N THR A 38 -16.73 10.21 -12.96
CA THR A 38 -16.95 11.60 -13.31
C THR A 38 -15.67 12.18 -13.86
N VAL A 39 -15.70 12.69 -15.08
CA VAL A 39 -14.54 13.33 -15.71
C VAL A 39 -14.36 14.71 -15.06
N THR A 40 -13.39 14.79 -14.14
CA THR A 40 -13.04 16.04 -13.49
C THR A 40 -12.23 16.95 -14.41
N ARG A 41 -12.08 18.24 -14.02
CA ARG A 41 -11.24 19.18 -14.77
C ARG A 41 -9.80 18.69 -14.82
N GLU A 42 -9.27 18.20 -13.70
CA GLU A 42 -7.91 17.63 -13.59
C GLU A 42 -7.71 16.42 -14.52
N MET A 43 -8.72 15.56 -14.64
CA MET A 43 -8.65 14.45 -15.59
C MET A 43 -8.56 14.94 -17.03
N ARG A 44 -9.34 15.93 -17.40
CA ARG A 44 -9.29 16.51 -18.77
C ARG A 44 -7.95 17.16 -19.08
N ASP A 45 -7.40 17.89 -18.13
CA ASP A 45 -6.12 18.60 -18.28
C ASP A 45 -4.95 17.62 -18.46
N VAL A 46 -5.00 16.46 -17.78
CA VAL A 46 -3.97 15.44 -17.88
C VAL A 46 -4.15 14.55 -19.11
N MET A 47 -5.38 14.18 -19.45
CA MET A 47 -5.67 13.11 -20.43
C MET A 47 -5.84 13.61 -21.85
N GLY A 48 -6.19 14.86 -22.04
CA GLY A 48 -6.60 15.37 -23.36
C GLY A 48 -7.92 14.76 -23.88
N GLN A 49 -8.44 15.34 -24.97
CA GLN A 49 -9.78 14.99 -25.46
C GLN A 49 -9.92 13.53 -25.93
N GLY A 50 -8.92 13.01 -26.64
CA GLY A 50 -8.98 11.64 -27.19
C GLY A 50 -9.08 10.58 -26.10
N LEU A 51 -8.34 10.74 -25.02
CA LEU A 51 -8.37 9.81 -23.90
C LEU A 51 -9.68 9.90 -23.11
N VAL A 52 -10.25 11.11 -22.96
CA VAL A 52 -11.58 11.31 -22.37
C VAL A 52 -12.66 10.57 -23.16
N ILE A 53 -12.63 10.65 -24.48
CA ILE A 53 -13.56 9.91 -25.36
C ILE A 53 -13.39 8.39 -25.15
N GLY A 54 -12.16 7.88 -25.09
CA GLY A 54 -11.86 6.48 -24.80
C GLY A 54 -12.43 6.00 -23.46
N VAL A 55 -12.32 6.82 -22.41
CA VAL A 55 -12.89 6.53 -21.08
C VAL A 55 -14.42 6.44 -21.14
N LEU A 56 -15.06 7.40 -21.81
CA LEU A 56 -16.52 7.42 -21.98
C LEU A 56 -17.03 6.23 -22.82
N ALA A 57 -16.21 5.74 -23.76
CA ALA A 57 -16.51 4.55 -24.55
C ALA A 57 -16.25 3.21 -23.83
N GLY A 58 -15.96 3.23 -22.52
CA GLY A 58 -15.77 2.02 -21.72
C GLY A 58 -14.34 1.49 -21.60
N PHE A 59 -13.35 2.11 -22.24
CA PHE A 59 -11.93 1.73 -22.20
C PHE A 59 -11.15 2.33 -21.00
N ARG A 60 -11.84 2.61 -19.92
CA ARG A 60 -11.24 3.28 -18.75
C ARG A 60 -10.02 2.56 -18.16
N GLY A 61 -10.01 1.21 -18.25
CA GLY A 61 -8.89 0.39 -17.80
C GLY A 61 -7.64 0.67 -18.61
N VAL A 62 -7.78 0.59 -19.95
CA VAL A 62 -6.69 0.89 -20.90
C VAL A 62 -6.23 2.34 -20.75
N ALA A 63 -7.16 3.27 -20.55
CA ALA A 63 -6.83 4.67 -20.32
C ALA A 63 -6.04 4.87 -19.02
N ALA A 64 -6.37 4.13 -17.95
CA ALA A 64 -5.64 4.16 -16.69
C ALA A 64 -4.21 3.66 -16.86
N ASP A 65 -4.04 2.51 -17.54
CA ASP A 65 -2.73 1.93 -17.79
C ASP A 65 -1.86 2.87 -18.66
N PHE A 66 -2.45 3.50 -19.67
CA PHE A 66 -1.77 4.48 -20.50
C PHE A 66 -1.30 5.70 -19.69
N VAL A 67 -2.18 6.28 -18.85
CA VAL A 67 -1.82 7.43 -18.00
C VAL A 67 -0.76 7.03 -16.99
N TRP A 68 -0.83 5.79 -16.46
CA TRP A 68 0.17 5.27 -15.53
C TRP A 68 1.55 5.16 -16.19
N ILE A 69 1.63 4.55 -17.37
CA ILE A 69 2.87 4.44 -18.15
C ILE A 69 3.41 5.82 -18.50
N TRP A 70 2.52 6.73 -18.92
CA TRP A 70 2.93 8.11 -19.24
C TRP A 70 3.47 8.86 -18.02
N SER A 71 3.04 8.56 -16.82
CA SER A 71 3.60 9.15 -15.59
C SER A 71 5.09 8.85 -15.41
N HIS A 72 5.59 7.76 -16.01
CA HIS A 72 7.00 7.40 -15.95
C HIS A 72 7.90 8.42 -16.65
N SER A 73 7.45 8.99 -17.76
CA SER A 73 8.20 10.05 -18.45
C SER A 73 8.36 11.32 -17.60
N ASP A 74 7.40 11.61 -16.71
CA ASP A 74 7.53 12.71 -15.75
C ASP A 74 8.54 12.39 -14.64
N TRP A 75 8.61 11.12 -14.23
CA TRP A 75 9.59 10.65 -13.27
C TRP A 75 11.03 10.81 -13.81
N GLU A 76 11.28 10.41 -15.04
CA GLU A 76 12.59 10.57 -15.70
C GLU A 76 13.01 12.05 -15.79
N GLN A 77 12.03 12.95 -16.00
CA GLN A 77 12.25 14.38 -16.11
C GLN A 77 12.16 15.13 -14.78
N LYS A 78 12.03 14.40 -13.65
CA LYS A 78 11.88 14.95 -12.29
C LYS A 78 10.69 15.92 -12.15
N ARG A 79 9.65 15.71 -12.95
CA ARG A 79 8.42 16.51 -12.89
C ARG A 79 7.43 15.89 -11.88
N TRP A 80 7.78 15.96 -10.60
CA TRP A 80 7.11 15.22 -9.53
C TRP A 80 5.62 15.47 -9.39
N PHE A 81 5.19 16.73 -9.54
CA PHE A 81 3.76 17.07 -9.46
C PHE A 81 2.97 16.54 -10.65
N GLN A 82 3.52 16.57 -11.85
CA GLN A 82 2.89 16.02 -13.04
C GLN A 82 2.78 14.50 -12.92
N GLN A 83 3.82 13.81 -12.43
CA GLN A 83 3.78 12.39 -12.12
C GLN A 83 2.68 12.07 -11.11
N TYR A 84 2.64 12.80 -9.98
CA TYR A 84 1.62 12.64 -8.94
C TYR A 84 0.20 12.82 -9.50
N ASN A 85 -0.06 13.86 -10.30
CA ASN A 85 -1.35 14.11 -10.90
C ASN A 85 -1.78 12.97 -11.84
N LYS A 86 -0.87 12.45 -12.66
CA LYS A 86 -1.15 11.30 -13.53
C LYS A 86 -1.46 10.03 -12.72
N MET A 87 -0.71 9.77 -11.65
CA MET A 87 -1.00 8.65 -10.75
C MET A 87 -2.38 8.78 -10.09
N GLN A 88 -2.78 9.99 -9.69
CA GLN A 88 -4.14 10.22 -9.19
C GLN A 88 -5.20 9.93 -10.26
N VAL A 89 -5.01 10.39 -11.49
CA VAL A 89 -5.93 10.13 -12.59
C VAL A 89 -6.02 8.62 -12.86
N ALA A 90 -4.91 7.90 -12.87
CA ALA A 90 -4.92 6.44 -13.07
C ALA A 90 -5.74 5.74 -11.98
N THR A 91 -5.59 6.14 -10.71
CA THR A 91 -6.39 5.57 -9.60
C THR A 91 -7.87 5.98 -9.63
N MET A 92 -8.21 7.16 -10.17
CA MET A 92 -9.61 7.54 -10.42
C MET A 92 -10.23 6.67 -11.50
N LEU A 93 -9.48 6.34 -12.54
CA LEU A 93 -9.93 5.47 -13.62
C LEU A 93 -10.03 4.00 -13.19
N GLN A 94 -9.09 3.51 -12.38
CA GLN A 94 -9.08 2.15 -11.81
C GLN A 94 -8.96 2.17 -10.28
N PRO A 95 -9.99 2.58 -9.52
CA PRO A 95 -9.90 2.73 -8.06
C PRO A 95 -9.69 1.41 -7.31
N ARG A 96 -9.93 0.27 -7.96
CA ARG A 96 -9.72 -1.06 -7.37
C ARG A 96 -8.35 -1.69 -7.69
N SER A 97 -7.49 -0.99 -8.42
CA SER A 97 -6.13 -1.46 -8.70
C SER A 97 -5.24 -1.28 -7.47
N VAL A 98 -5.04 -2.34 -6.71
CA VAL A 98 -4.10 -2.35 -5.56
C VAL A 98 -2.71 -1.92 -5.99
N LEU A 99 -2.27 -2.35 -7.18
CA LEU A 99 -0.97 -2.02 -7.74
C LEU A 99 -0.75 -0.50 -7.84
N PHE A 100 -1.74 0.22 -8.37
CA PHE A 100 -1.61 1.68 -8.52
C PHE A 100 -1.50 2.40 -7.19
N TRP A 101 -2.26 1.98 -6.18
CA TRP A 101 -2.18 2.55 -4.83
C TRP A 101 -0.85 2.24 -4.14
N ASP A 102 -0.39 0.98 -4.23
CA ASP A 102 0.87 0.55 -3.64
C ASP A 102 2.07 1.25 -4.29
N VAL A 103 2.23 1.07 -5.61
CA VAL A 103 3.40 1.60 -6.33
C VAL A 103 3.39 3.13 -6.35
N GLY A 104 2.21 3.76 -6.47
CA GLY A 104 2.10 5.22 -6.42
C GLY A 104 2.56 5.79 -5.08
N SER A 105 2.11 5.19 -3.97
CA SER A 105 2.54 5.60 -2.63
C SER A 105 4.05 5.43 -2.43
N TRP A 106 4.60 4.32 -2.95
CA TRP A 106 6.03 4.05 -2.88
C TRP A 106 6.84 5.10 -3.68
N HIS A 107 6.40 5.45 -4.89
CA HIS A 107 7.05 6.54 -5.63
C HIS A 107 7.06 7.84 -4.84
N MET A 108 5.94 8.20 -4.22
CA MET A 108 5.85 9.44 -3.42
C MET A 108 6.79 9.41 -2.21
N ALA A 109 6.66 8.39 -1.36
CA ALA A 109 7.31 8.38 -0.07
C ALA A 109 8.79 7.97 -0.12
N TRP A 110 9.20 7.17 -1.10
CA TRP A 110 10.59 6.70 -1.18
C TRP A 110 11.37 7.39 -2.29
N ASN A 111 10.87 7.41 -3.52
CA ASN A 111 11.63 7.94 -4.64
C ASN A 111 11.63 9.46 -4.65
N ILE A 112 10.44 10.08 -4.69
CA ILE A 112 10.33 11.54 -4.78
C ILE A 112 10.79 12.18 -3.47
N GLY A 113 10.36 11.63 -2.33
CA GLY A 113 10.77 12.12 -1.02
C GLY A 113 12.29 12.17 -0.89
N TYR A 114 12.97 11.08 -1.25
CA TYR A 114 14.43 11.04 -1.25
C TYR A 114 15.06 12.01 -2.26
N ALA A 115 14.56 12.05 -3.50
CA ALA A 115 15.08 12.94 -4.53
C ALA A 115 15.00 14.42 -4.12
N GLU A 116 13.88 14.83 -3.50
CA GLU A 116 13.69 16.19 -2.97
C GLU A 116 14.62 16.50 -1.78
N ARG A 117 14.89 15.49 -0.94
CA ARG A 117 15.80 15.66 0.20
C ARG A 117 17.24 15.93 -0.24
N VAL A 118 17.72 15.22 -1.28
CA VAL A 118 19.13 15.29 -1.71
C VAL A 118 19.37 16.32 -2.81
N ASP A 119 18.37 17.09 -3.23
CA ASP A 119 18.51 18.14 -4.23
C ASP A 119 19.15 19.40 -3.64
N THR A 120 20.45 19.32 -3.43
CA THR A 120 21.26 20.43 -2.88
C THR A 120 21.47 21.57 -3.86
N ASN A 121 21.14 21.38 -5.14
CA ASN A 121 21.25 22.45 -6.14
C ASN A 121 20.14 23.49 -6.01
N ASN A 122 18.94 23.04 -5.58
CA ASN A 122 17.76 23.87 -5.50
C ASN A 122 17.35 24.21 -4.06
N TYR A 123 17.79 23.44 -3.06
CA TYR A 123 17.31 23.55 -1.68
C TYR A 123 18.45 23.40 -0.66
N THR A 124 18.31 24.11 0.46
CA THR A 124 19.12 23.81 1.66
C THR A 124 18.70 22.46 2.24
N LEU A 125 19.57 21.85 3.04
CA LEU A 125 19.28 20.56 3.69
C LEU A 125 17.96 20.61 4.49
N ALA A 126 17.71 21.67 5.24
CA ALA A 126 16.48 21.83 5.99
C ALA A 126 15.23 21.93 5.09
N GLN A 127 15.33 22.62 3.98
CA GLN A 127 14.25 22.67 2.98
C GLN A 127 14.01 21.30 2.33
N GLY A 128 15.08 20.59 1.96
CA GLY A 128 15.00 19.24 1.41
C GLY A 128 14.31 18.26 2.38
N MET A 129 14.67 18.29 3.67
CA MET A 129 14.02 17.47 4.70
C MET A 129 12.52 17.81 4.84
N LYS A 130 12.16 19.09 4.82
CA LYS A 130 10.74 19.51 4.87
C LYS A 130 9.96 19.00 3.64
N ARG A 131 10.56 19.05 2.47
CA ARG A 131 9.95 18.58 1.22
C ARG A 131 9.79 17.06 1.23
N GLU A 132 10.78 16.32 1.74
CA GLU A 132 10.69 14.87 1.94
C GLU A 132 9.46 14.52 2.81
N LEU A 133 9.26 15.19 3.94
CA LEU A 133 8.11 14.96 4.81
C LEU A 133 6.76 15.22 4.12
N VAL A 134 6.68 16.23 3.28
CA VAL A 134 5.48 16.50 2.46
C VAL A 134 5.18 15.32 1.52
N TRP A 135 6.20 14.71 0.93
CA TRP A 135 6.02 13.56 0.05
C TRP A 135 5.72 12.27 0.81
N HIS A 136 6.26 12.08 2.02
CA HIS A 136 5.83 11.00 2.92
C HIS A 136 4.33 11.11 3.22
N GLU A 137 3.86 12.29 3.56
CA GLU A 137 2.44 12.52 3.87
C GLU A 137 1.55 12.30 2.63
N ARG A 138 1.97 12.71 1.43
CA ARG A 138 1.25 12.39 0.18
C ARG A 138 1.16 10.89 -0.07
N GLY A 139 2.24 10.15 0.15
CA GLY A 139 2.26 8.69 0.06
C GLY A 139 1.29 8.04 1.05
N ARG A 140 1.26 8.54 2.29
CA ARG A 140 0.33 8.10 3.32
C ARG A 140 -1.13 8.34 2.91
N GLN A 141 -1.48 9.55 2.49
CA GLN A 141 -2.82 9.89 2.04
C GLN A 141 -3.25 9.07 0.82
N PHE A 142 -2.30 8.76 -0.06
CA PHE A 142 -2.55 7.93 -1.23
C PHE A 142 -2.93 6.49 -0.81
N LEU A 143 -2.20 5.89 0.13
CA LEU A 143 -2.55 4.56 0.68
C LEU A 143 -3.89 4.57 1.42
N VAL A 144 -4.17 5.59 2.23
CA VAL A 144 -5.46 5.72 2.94
C VAL A 144 -6.61 5.76 1.95
N ARG A 145 -6.50 6.52 0.87
CA ARG A 145 -7.50 6.52 -0.21
C ARG A 145 -7.60 5.16 -0.90
N GLY A 146 -6.47 4.48 -1.09
CA GLY A 146 -6.44 3.11 -1.61
C GLY A 146 -7.25 2.15 -0.73
N ILE A 147 -7.05 2.19 0.59
CA ILE A 147 -7.79 1.39 1.57
C ILE A 147 -9.29 1.71 1.52
N GLN A 148 -9.67 2.98 1.42
CA GLN A 148 -11.09 3.36 1.29
C GLN A 148 -11.74 2.77 0.04
N ASN A 149 -11.01 2.65 -1.06
CA ASN A 149 -11.51 2.08 -2.32
C ASN A 149 -11.45 0.54 -2.34
N VAL A 150 -10.50 -0.07 -1.62
CA VAL A 150 -10.25 -1.53 -1.61
C VAL A 150 -9.98 -2.02 -0.18
N PRO A 151 -10.96 -1.94 0.73
CA PRO A 151 -10.75 -2.21 2.15
C PRO A 151 -10.48 -3.68 2.48
N ASN A 152 -10.72 -4.60 1.54
CA ASN A 152 -10.58 -6.04 1.72
C ASN A 152 -9.22 -6.59 1.23
N ARG A 153 -8.18 -5.76 1.17
CA ARG A 153 -6.85 -6.15 0.69
C ARG A 153 -5.80 -5.82 1.74
N TYR A 154 -5.23 -6.89 2.34
CA TYR A 154 -4.20 -6.78 3.39
C TYR A 154 -2.97 -5.99 2.93
N GLU A 155 -2.65 -6.05 1.63
CA GLU A 155 -1.45 -5.45 1.05
C GLU A 155 -1.39 -3.94 1.33
N LEU A 156 -2.52 -3.24 1.23
CA LEU A 156 -2.55 -1.78 1.45
C LEU A 156 -2.35 -1.42 2.92
N TYR A 157 -2.93 -2.18 3.85
CA TYR A 157 -2.68 -2.00 5.29
C TYR A 157 -1.24 -2.31 5.65
N PHE A 158 -0.69 -3.41 5.10
CA PHE A 158 0.71 -3.76 5.27
C PHE A 158 1.63 -2.63 4.78
N LYS A 159 1.37 -2.07 3.60
CA LYS A 159 2.16 -0.96 3.04
C LYS A 159 2.02 0.32 3.86
N LEU A 160 0.84 0.60 4.41
CA LEU A 160 0.65 1.74 5.30
C LEU A 160 1.40 1.55 6.63
N GLY A 161 1.37 0.35 7.20
CA GLY A 161 2.19 0.00 8.36
C GLY A 161 3.69 0.15 8.09
N TRP A 162 4.14 -0.32 6.92
CA TRP A 162 5.54 -0.18 6.51
C TRP A 162 5.94 1.29 6.32
N LEU A 163 5.05 2.11 5.80
CA LEU A 163 5.26 3.56 5.67
C LEU A 163 5.41 4.23 7.04
N TYR A 164 4.55 3.92 8.00
CA TYR A 164 4.66 4.42 9.37
C TYR A 164 5.97 4.00 10.03
N ASP A 165 6.35 2.73 9.88
CA ASP A 165 7.60 2.21 10.42
C ASP A 165 8.84 2.87 9.80
N GLN A 166 8.92 2.92 8.47
CA GLN A 166 10.14 3.31 7.78
C GLN A 166 10.30 4.82 7.60
N LYS A 167 9.21 5.55 7.43
CA LYS A 167 9.26 6.98 7.08
C LYS A 167 8.83 7.90 8.22
N PHE A 168 7.78 7.55 8.94
CA PHE A 168 7.32 8.32 10.08
C PHE A 168 8.01 7.91 11.39
N LYS A 169 8.65 6.74 11.43
CA LYS A 169 9.28 6.19 12.65
C LYS A 169 8.29 6.06 13.81
N ASP A 170 7.05 5.74 13.49
CA ASP A 170 5.97 5.53 14.44
C ASP A 170 5.65 4.03 14.57
N PRO A 171 6.25 3.32 15.53
CA PRO A 171 6.01 1.89 15.72
C PRO A 171 4.58 1.60 16.21
N CYS A 172 3.91 2.55 16.87
CA CYS A 172 2.56 2.35 17.38
C CYS A 172 1.56 2.31 16.21
N LEU A 173 1.58 3.31 15.33
CA LEU A 173 0.74 3.32 14.14
C LEU A 173 1.11 2.18 13.18
N ALA A 174 2.39 1.82 13.08
CA ALA A 174 2.81 0.66 12.31
C ALA A 174 2.21 -0.64 12.85
N ALA A 175 2.22 -0.85 14.19
CA ALA A 175 1.63 -2.02 14.83
C ALA A 175 0.13 -2.13 14.55
N GLU A 176 -0.61 -1.03 14.62
CA GLU A 176 -2.05 -0.99 14.31
C GLU A 176 -2.34 -1.46 12.88
N GLN A 177 -1.60 -0.95 11.91
CA GLN A 177 -1.83 -1.32 10.51
C GLN A 177 -1.41 -2.77 10.22
N TYR A 178 -0.33 -3.25 10.84
CA TYR A 178 0.07 -4.65 10.72
C TYR A 178 -0.92 -5.59 11.42
N ALA A 179 -1.56 -5.18 12.52
CA ALA A 179 -2.63 -5.95 13.16
C ALA A 179 -3.79 -6.19 12.19
N ILE A 180 -4.26 -5.12 11.54
CA ILE A 180 -5.35 -5.20 10.56
C ILE A 180 -4.93 -6.11 9.39
N ALA A 181 -3.73 -5.90 8.84
CA ALA A 181 -3.23 -6.71 7.73
C ALA A 181 -3.10 -8.20 8.10
N ALA A 182 -2.61 -8.52 9.31
CA ALA A 182 -2.47 -9.90 9.79
C ALA A 182 -3.80 -10.60 10.04
N GLY A 183 -4.89 -9.85 10.20
CA GLY A 183 -6.25 -10.39 10.38
C GLY A 183 -6.87 -10.99 9.11
N PHE A 184 -6.30 -10.75 7.95
CA PHE A 184 -6.79 -11.33 6.70
C PHE A 184 -6.32 -12.78 6.56
N SER A 185 -7.23 -13.68 6.15
CA SER A 185 -6.95 -15.13 6.03
C SER A 185 -5.87 -15.46 4.99
N ASN A 186 -5.70 -14.61 3.99
CA ASN A 186 -4.68 -14.74 2.94
C ASN A 186 -3.40 -13.93 3.21
N ALA A 187 -3.28 -13.30 4.39
CA ALA A 187 -2.10 -12.55 4.74
C ALA A 187 -0.90 -13.47 5.04
N PRO A 188 0.30 -13.13 4.56
CA PRO A 188 1.51 -13.85 4.92
C PRO A 188 1.81 -13.80 6.42
N THR A 189 2.24 -14.91 7.00
CA THR A 189 2.48 -15.06 8.45
C THR A 189 3.55 -14.12 9.00
N PHE A 190 4.45 -13.61 8.17
CA PHE A 190 5.47 -12.65 8.61
C PHE A 190 4.87 -11.33 9.11
N ILE A 191 3.67 -10.94 8.60
CA ILE A 191 3.00 -9.69 9.01
C ILE A 191 2.61 -9.75 10.49
N ALA A 192 2.13 -10.89 10.96
CA ALA A 192 1.84 -11.10 12.38
C ALA A 192 3.10 -10.91 13.26
N ARG A 193 4.26 -11.40 12.79
CA ARG A 193 5.53 -11.19 13.52
C ARG A 193 5.97 -9.73 13.50
N MET A 194 5.74 -9.00 12.40
CA MET A 194 5.99 -7.56 12.37
C MET A 194 5.09 -6.81 13.34
N HIS A 195 3.81 -7.18 13.43
CA HIS A 195 2.90 -6.62 14.42
C HIS A 195 3.42 -6.82 15.85
N CYS A 196 3.74 -8.06 16.26
CA CYS A 196 4.25 -8.35 17.59
C CYS A 196 5.53 -7.55 17.91
N ARG A 197 6.44 -7.43 16.94
CA ARG A 197 7.68 -6.65 17.11
C ARG A 197 7.38 -5.18 17.32
N LYS A 198 6.48 -4.60 16.50
CA LYS A 198 6.14 -3.18 16.61
C LYS A 198 5.38 -2.84 17.88
N LEU A 199 4.59 -3.77 18.44
CA LEU A 199 4.01 -3.61 19.77
C LEU A 199 5.10 -3.42 20.84
N ALA A 200 6.15 -4.25 20.82
CA ALA A 200 7.26 -4.11 21.76
C ALA A 200 8.04 -2.80 21.56
N GLU A 201 8.30 -2.41 20.30
CA GLU A 201 8.96 -1.14 19.97
C GLU A 201 8.11 0.08 20.38
N CYS A 202 6.79 -0.08 20.43
CA CYS A 202 5.84 0.92 20.92
C CYS A 202 5.71 0.97 22.45
N GLY A 203 6.45 0.12 23.19
CA GLY A 203 6.36 0.00 24.66
C GLY A 203 5.18 -0.83 25.17
N LYS A 204 4.37 -1.42 24.29
CA LYS A 204 3.22 -2.28 24.64
C LYS A 204 3.69 -3.72 24.89
N TYR A 205 4.57 -3.90 25.88
CA TYR A 205 5.23 -5.18 26.14
C TYR A 205 4.27 -6.31 26.47
N ALA A 206 3.22 -6.07 27.26
CA ALA A 206 2.23 -7.09 27.61
C ALA A 206 1.47 -7.61 26.36
N GLU A 207 1.00 -6.71 25.50
CA GLU A 207 0.36 -7.07 24.23
C GLU A 207 1.33 -7.79 23.28
N ALA A 208 2.59 -7.35 23.24
CA ALA A 208 3.65 -7.97 22.44
C ALA A 208 3.94 -9.39 22.93
N TYR A 209 4.03 -9.59 24.25
CA TYR A 209 4.24 -10.90 24.85
C TYR A 209 3.13 -11.88 24.50
N ASP A 210 1.86 -11.47 24.64
CA ASP A 210 0.71 -12.30 24.28
C ASP A 210 0.65 -12.57 22.76
N CYS A 211 1.06 -11.60 21.95
CA CYS A 211 1.17 -11.77 20.51
C CYS A 211 2.21 -12.85 20.14
N TRP A 212 3.43 -12.77 20.70
CA TRP A 212 4.48 -13.75 20.46
C TRP A 212 4.16 -15.13 21.03
N LYS A 213 3.49 -15.21 22.20
CA LYS A 213 2.99 -16.47 22.77
C LYS A 213 2.05 -17.19 21.82
N ARG A 214 1.09 -16.46 21.23
CA ARG A 214 0.17 -17.04 20.25
C ARG A 214 0.93 -17.63 19.07
N ILE A 215 1.91 -16.90 18.51
CA ILE A 215 2.74 -17.41 17.40
C ILE A 215 3.51 -18.66 17.85
N TRP A 216 4.09 -18.65 19.03
CA TRP A 216 4.85 -19.79 19.54
C TRP A 216 3.98 -21.05 19.68
N PHE A 217 2.83 -20.95 20.35
CA PHE A 217 2.00 -22.10 20.61
C PHE A 217 1.14 -22.57 19.44
N GLN A 218 0.73 -21.67 18.54
CA GLN A 218 -0.14 -22.01 17.41
C GLN A 218 0.62 -22.36 16.14
N ASP A 219 1.73 -21.67 15.87
CA ASP A 219 2.40 -21.74 14.58
C ASP A 219 3.79 -22.37 14.61
N HIS A 220 4.30 -22.77 15.79
CA HIS A 220 5.68 -23.28 15.89
C HIS A 220 5.93 -24.52 15.01
N LYS A 221 4.93 -25.37 14.79
CA LYS A 221 5.05 -26.54 13.90
C LYS A 221 5.12 -26.16 12.42
N LYS A 222 4.57 -25.00 12.03
CA LYS A 222 4.47 -24.57 10.63
C LYS A 222 5.75 -23.90 10.13
N VAL A 223 6.56 -23.33 11.00
CA VAL A 223 7.73 -22.50 10.62
C VAL A 223 8.96 -22.77 11.50
N PRO A 224 9.48 -24.02 11.53
CA PRO A 224 10.55 -24.44 12.45
C PRO A 224 11.80 -23.58 12.39
N HIS A 225 12.19 -23.11 11.20
CA HIS A 225 13.38 -22.29 11.00
C HIS A 225 13.31 -20.88 11.62
N LEU A 226 12.14 -20.47 12.08
CA LEU A 226 11.93 -19.17 12.74
C LEU A 226 11.88 -19.27 14.28
N TRP A 227 11.95 -20.46 14.85
CA TRP A 227 11.82 -20.65 16.29
C TRP A 227 12.83 -19.84 17.09
N GLY A 228 14.09 -19.87 16.68
CA GLY A 228 15.12 -19.08 17.35
C GLY A 228 14.87 -17.55 17.33
N VAL A 229 14.13 -17.06 16.33
CA VAL A 229 13.73 -15.65 16.29
C VAL A 229 12.60 -15.40 17.29
N VAL A 230 11.58 -16.26 17.31
CA VAL A 230 10.42 -16.14 18.21
C VAL A 230 10.87 -16.27 19.67
N GLU A 231 11.70 -17.27 19.97
CA GLU A 231 12.28 -17.47 21.32
C GLU A 231 13.05 -16.24 21.78
N ARG A 232 13.91 -15.68 20.95
CA ARG A 232 14.72 -14.50 21.29
C ARG A 232 13.82 -13.29 21.59
N GLU A 233 12.76 -13.06 20.83
CA GLU A 233 11.84 -11.96 21.07
C GLU A 233 11.04 -12.17 22.36
N ILE A 234 10.60 -13.39 22.65
CA ILE A 234 9.93 -13.73 23.92
C ILE A 234 10.87 -13.47 25.09
N ARG A 235 12.08 -14.02 25.07
CA ARG A 235 13.07 -13.82 26.15
C ARG A 235 13.38 -12.34 26.36
N ARG A 236 13.50 -11.55 25.29
CA ARG A 236 13.73 -10.11 25.38
C ARG A 236 12.59 -9.43 26.12
N ILE A 237 11.34 -9.75 25.78
CA ILE A 237 10.17 -9.14 26.42
C ILE A 237 10.02 -9.63 27.88
N GLU A 238 10.30 -10.91 28.17
CA GLU A 238 10.31 -11.45 29.53
C GLU A 238 11.31 -10.72 30.43
N ASN A 239 12.45 -10.31 29.88
CA ASN A 239 13.44 -9.49 30.62
C ASN A 239 12.97 -8.05 30.79
N GLU A 240 12.42 -7.41 29.74
CA GLU A 240 11.90 -6.03 29.83
C GLU A 240 10.73 -5.90 30.82
N MET A 241 9.96 -6.96 30.99
CA MET A 241 8.82 -7.00 31.92
C MET A 241 9.18 -7.54 33.30
N ASP A 242 10.44 -7.86 33.56
CA ASP A 242 10.91 -8.48 34.82
C ASP A 242 10.09 -9.72 35.23
N ILE A 243 9.68 -10.54 34.25
CA ILE A 243 8.89 -11.75 34.53
C ILE A 243 9.74 -12.72 35.35
N PRO A 244 9.24 -13.21 36.55
CA PRO A 244 9.96 -14.18 37.34
C PRO A 244 10.27 -15.45 36.57
N ASP A 245 11.43 -16.05 36.80
CA ASP A 245 11.94 -17.19 36.02
C ASP A 245 10.98 -18.38 36.01
N ALA A 246 10.29 -18.62 37.13
CA ALA A 246 9.29 -19.67 37.27
C ALA A 246 8.03 -19.45 36.39
N GLN A 247 7.81 -18.23 35.87
CA GLN A 247 6.65 -17.87 35.03
C GLN A 247 7.04 -17.66 33.56
N ARG A 248 8.33 -17.76 33.23
CA ARG A 248 8.85 -17.60 31.87
C ARG A 248 8.49 -18.79 30.99
N ILE A 249 8.23 -18.54 29.74
CA ILE A 249 8.16 -19.60 28.72
C ILE A 249 9.54 -20.21 28.51
N PHE A 250 10.57 -19.35 28.55
CA PHE A 250 11.97 -19.77 28.41
C PHE A 250 12.76 -19.32 29.64
N PRO A 251 12.85 -20.17 30.70
CA PRO A 251 13.66 -19.86 31.89
C PRO A 251 15.10 -19.52 31.52
N GLN A 252 15.75 -18.69 32.32
CA GLN A 252 17.17 -18.40 32.14
C GLN A 252 17.93 -19.70 32.39
N GLN A 253 18.82 -20.07 31.49
CA GLN A 253 19.71 -21.21 31.74
C GLN A 253 20.61 -20.81 32.92
N SER A 254 20.56 -21.58 34.00
CA SER A 254 21.53 -21.42 35.09
C SER A 254 22.95 -21.42 34.49
N PRO A 255 23.85 -20.51 34.92
CA PRO A 255 25.21 -20.51 34.43
C PRO A 255 25.78 -21.90 34.65
N LYS A 256 26.36 -22.49 33.59
CA LYS A 256 27.07 -23.77 33.73
C LYS A 256 28.06 -23.65 34.88
N PRO A 257 28.08 -24.58 35.86
CA PRO A 257 29.10 -24.53 36.90
C PRO A 257 30.47 -24.49 36.24
N GLU A 258 31.30 -23.55 36.62
CA GLU A 258 32.69 -23.50 36.15
C GLU A 258 33.33 -24.86 36.45
N PRO A 259 34.09 -25.45 35.50
CA PRO A 259 34.82 -26.65 35.78
C PRO A 259 35.78 -26.37 36.94
N SER A 260 35.58 -27.10 38.03
CA SER A 260 36.48 -27.06 39.18
C SER A 260 37.91 -27.29 38.68
N ARG A 261 38.78 -26.31 38.90
CA ARG A 261 40.21 -26.40 38.64
C ARG A 261 40.89 -27.42 39.57
#